data_a4cbad8aa5d7a5fb8e4612cd00fc5d99
#
_entry.id   a4cbad8aa5d7a5fb8e4612cd00fc5d99
#
_cell.length_a   1.000
_cell.length_b   1.000
_cell.length_c   1.000
_cell.angle_alpha   90.00
_cell.angle_beta   90.00
_cell.angle_gamma   90.00
#
_symmetry.space_group_name_H-M   'P 1'
#
loop_
_entity.id
_entity.type
_entity.pdbx_description
1 polymer ?
#
loop_
_entity_poly.entity_id
_entity_poly.type
_entity_poly.pdbx_seq_one_letter_code
_entity_poly.pdbx_strand_id
1 'polypeptide(L)'
;MIAIRAATAADARALAELRWEFRTAGYDPNEARDAFVTRCTAWMLRELQRASPWQAWVAVDDAEIVGQVWLCVVEKIPNPIAELERLGYVSNLYVNPSARGGIGTRLLEGALDWCRAHQIDRVVLWPTQRSETLYRRHGFAHDADVMELKIRS
;
A
#
# COMPACT_ATOMS: atom_id res chain seq x y z
N MET A 1 -4.85 -14.74 16.53
CA MET A 1 -3.84 -15.12 15.52
C MET A 1 -4.02 -14.22 14.30
N ILE A 2 -2.94 -13.69 13.81
CA ILE A 2 -2.97 -12.76 12.66
C ILE A 2 -2.93 -13.55 11.35
N ALA A 3 -3.88 -13.25 10.46
CA ALA A 3 -3.90 -13.79 9.10
C ALA A 3 -3.68 -12.65 8.09
N ILE A 4 -2.89 -12.92 7.05
CA ILE A 4 -2.71 -12.02 5.92
C ILE A 4 -3.50 -12.59 4.74
N ARG A 5 -4.34 -11.78 4.13
CA ARG A 5 -5.12 -12.18 2.94
C ARG A 5 -5.31 -11.02 1.99
N ALA A 6 -5.71 -11.32 0.76
CA ALA A 6 -6.11 -10.27 -0.17
C ALA A 6 -7.33 -9.51 0.37
N ALA A 7 -7.37 -8.21 0.15
CA ALA A 7 -8.51 -7.39 0.51
C ALA A 7 -9.68 -7.66 -0.44
N THR A 8 -10.89 -7.52 0.09
CA THR A 8 -12.12 -7.65 -0.69
C THR A 8 -12.95 -6.37 -0.58
N ALA A 9 -13.96 -6.26 -1.41
CA ALA A 9 -14.88 -5.10 -1.39
C ALA A 9 -15.50 -4.87 0.00
N ALA A 10 -15.77 -5.95 0.75
CA ALA A 10 -16.33 -5.86 2.09
C ALA A 10 -15.39 -5.16 3.09
N ASP A 11 -14.11 -5.07 2.80
CA ASP A 11 -13.12 -4.46 3.68
C ASP A 11 -13.02 -2.93 3.52
N ALA A 12 -13.63 -2.36 2.49
CA ALA A 12 -13.38 -0.98 2.06
C ALA A 12 -13.53 0.04 3.19
N ARG A 13 -14.59 -0.06 3.99
CA ARG A 13 -14.82 0.89 5.09
C ARG A 13 -13.74 0.80 6.16
N ALA A 14 -13.39 -0.40 6.58
CA ALA A 14 -12.35 -0.60 7.59
C ALA A 14 -11.00 -0.07 7.10
N LEU A 15 -10.69 -0.27 5.82
CA LEU A 15 -9.46 0.24 5.21
C LEU A 15 -9.43 1.77 5.15
N ALA A 16 -10.56 2.40 4.85
CA ALA A 16 -10.67 3.86 4.84
C ALA A 16 -10.48 4.45 6.25
N GLU A 17 -11.02 3.79 7.27
CA GLU A 17 -10.84 4.21 8.67
C GLU A 17 -9.37 4.09 9.10
N LEU A 18 -8.68 3.00 8.75
CA LEU A 18 -7.24 2.87 9.00
C LEU A 18 -6.43 3.92 8.24
N ARG A 19 -6.83 4.25 7.02
CA ARG A 19 -6.17 5.31 6.24
C ARG A 19 -6.29 6.66 6.92
N TRP A 20 -7.45 6.97 7.48
CA TRP A 20 -7.63 8.19 8.28
C TRP A 20 -6.66 8.20 9.47
N GLU A 21 -6.60 7.13 10.24
CA GLU A 21 -5.69 7.03 11.38
C GLU A 21 -4.24 7.23 10.96
N PHE A 22 -3.82 6.57 9.88
CA PHE A 22 -2.47 6.68 9.37
C PHE A 22 -2.11 8.11 8.98
N ARG A 23 -3.00 8.78 8.24
CA ARG A 23 -2.66 10.07 7.64
C ARG A 23 -2.92 11.26 8.56
N THR A 24 -3.65 11.08 9.64
CA THR A 24 -3.84 12.13 10.64
C THR A 24 -2.92 12.01 11.85
N ALA A 25 -2.13 10.96 11.93
CA ALA A 25 -1.11 10.82 12.97
C ALA A 25 0.01 11.85 12.74
N GLY A 26 -0.03 12.96 13.46
CA GLY A 26 0.97 14.02 13.35
C GLY A 26 0.70 15.07 12.26
N TYR A 27 -0.48 15.04 11.64
CA TYR A 27 -0.89 16.02 10.62
C TYR A 27 -2.30 16.51 10.90
N ASP A 28 -2.53 17.79 10.68
CA ASP A 28 -3.88 18.37 10.79
C ASP A 28 -4.68 18.05 9.51
N PRO A 29 -5.85 17.40 9.65
CA PRO A 29 -6.66 17.10 8.48
C PRO A 29 -7.30 18.38 7.92
N ASN A 30 -7.49 18.43 6.60
CA ASN A 30 -8.16 19.54 5.93
C ASN A 30 -9.63 19.25 5.62
N GLU A 31 -10.16 18.14 6.12
CA GLU A 31 -11.57 17.78 6.03
C GLU A 31 -12.00 16.98 7.25
N ALA A 32 -13.31 16.90 7.48
CA ALA A 32 -13.86 16.14 8.59
C ALA A 32 -13.66 14.63 8.37
N ARG A 33 -13.53 13.89 9.47
CA ARG A 33 -13.32 12.45 9.43
C ARG A 33 -14.40 11.72 8.61
N ASP A 34 -15.67 12.01 8.87
CA ASP A 34 -16.76 11.31 8.19
C ASP A 34 -16.77 11.60 6.69
N ALA A 35 -16.47 12.83 6.29
CA ALA A 35 -16.37 13.20 4.87
C ALA A 35 -15.24 12.43 4.19
N PHE A 36 -14.07 12.38 4.81
CA PHE A 36 -12.94 11.61 4.29
C PHE A 36 -13.25 10.13 4.21
N VAL A 37 -13.74 9.53 5.29
CA VAL A 37 -14.02 8.09 5.34
C VAL A 37 -15.05 7.70 4.27
N THR A 38 -16.08 8.51 4.07
CA THR A 38 -17.09 8.27 3.03
C THR A 38 -16.44 8.31 1.63
N ARG A 39 -15.65 9.33 1.35
CA ARG A 39 -14.97 9.50 0.05
C ARG A 39 -13.95 8.39 -0.20
N CYS A 40 -13.14 8.08 0.80
CA CYS A 40 -12.10 7.05 0.70
C CYS A 40 -12.71 5.65 0.57
N THR A 41 -13.78 5.35 1.32
CA THR A 41 -14.50 4.08 1.20
C THR A 41 -15.02 3.89 -0.23
N ALA A 42 -15.61 4.92 -0.83
CA ALA A 42 -16.11 4.86 -2.19
C ALA A 42 -14.99 4.57 -3.20
N TRP A 43 -13.83 5.21 -3.03
CA TRP A 43 -12.66 4.96 -3.87
C TRP A 43 -12.15 3.54 -3.73
N MET A 44 -11.96 3.08 -2.49
CA MET A 44 -11.46 1.73 -2.22
C MET A 44 -12.42 0.65 -2.72
N LEU A 45 -13.72 0.87 -2.49
CA LEU A 45 -14.75 -0.05 -2.98
C LEU A 45 -14.69 -0.19 -4.50
N ARG A 46 -14.58 0.92 -5.22
CA ARG A 46 -14.47 0.91 -6.68
C ARG A 46 -13.23 0.14 -7.13
N GLU A 47 -12.08 0.38 -6.51
CA GLU A 47 -10.84 -0.28 -6.93
C GLU A 47 -10.78 -1.76 -6.54
N LEU A 48 -11.49 -2.16 -5.50
CA LEU A 48 -11.56 -3.57 -5.08
C LEU A 48 -12.62 -4.39 -5.84
N GLN A 49 -13.58 -3.72 -6.51
CA GLN A 49 -14.66 -4.38 -7.24
C GLN A 49 -14.38 -4.58 -8.73
N ARG A 50 -13.45 -3.85 -9.30
CA ARG A 50 -13.16 -3.87 -10.74
C ARG A 50 -11.78 -4.43 -11.03
N ALA A 51 -11.53 -4.79 -12.28
CA ALA A 51 -10.18 -5.00 -12.76
C ALA A 51 -9.44 -3.66 -12.70
N SER A 52 -8.55 -3.52 -11.74
CA SER A 52 -7.89 -2.28 -11.36
C SER A 52 -6.38 -2.50 -11.34
N PRO A 53 -5.57 -1.46 -11.55
CA PRO A 53 -4.13 -1.56 -11.34
C PRO A 53 -3.76 -1.74 -9.86
N TRP A 54 -4.72 -1.60 -8.94
CA TRP A 54 -4.48 -1.71 -7.51
C TRP A 54 -4.74 -3.12 -7.00
N GLN A 55 -3.82 -3.62 -6.18
CA GLN A 55 -3.94 -4.81 -5.36
C GLN A 55 -3.81 -4.40 -3.90
N ALA A 56 -4.50 -5.07 -3.01
CA ALA A 56 -4.41 -4.75 -1.58
C ALA A 56 -4.45 -6.02 -0.74
N TRP A 57 -3.77 -5.96 0.39
CA TRP A 57 -3.76 -7.03 1.40
C TRP A 57 -4.10 -6.46 2.75
N VAL A 58 -4.73 -7.28 3.57
CA VAL A 58 -5.12 -6.93 4.93
C VAL A 58 -4.51 -7.92 5.92
N ALA A 59 -4.23 -7.40 7.11
CA ALA A 59 -3.94 -8.21 8.28
C ALA A 59 -5.20 -8.27 9.13
N VAL A 60 -5.62 -9.46 9.47
CA VAL A 60 -6.85 -9.72 10.23
C VAL A 60 -6.49 -10.40 11.54
N ASP A 61 -6.99 -9.87 12.65
CA ASP A 61 -6.86 -10.44 13.98
C ASP A 61 -8.27 -10.66 14.53
N ASP A 62 -8.65 -11.93 14.72
CA ASP A 62 -9.98 -12.30 15.23
C ASP A 62 -11.13 -11.54 14.56
N ALA A 63 -11.17 -11.54 13.24
CA ALA A 63 -12.16 -10.87 12.40
C ALA A 63 -12.04 -9.35 12.32
N GLU A 64 -11.10 -8.74 13.03
CA GLU A 64 -10.83 -7.31 12.95
C GLU A 64 -9.65 -7.03 12.02
N ILE A 65 -9.80 -6.05 11.12
CA ILE A 65 -8.72 -5.63 10.24
C ILE A 65 -7.82 -4.66 11.00
N VAL A 66 -6.55 -5.05 11.16
CA VAL A 66 -5.58 -4.29 11.95
C VAL A 66 -4.45 -3.70 11.12
N GLY A 67 -4.40 -3.99 9.83
CA GLY A 67 -3.36 -3.43 8.95
C GLY A 67 -3.69 -3.63 7.49
N GLN A 68 -2.98 -2.90 6.64
CA GLN A 68 -3.18 -2.94 5.19
C GLN A 68 -1.91 -2.55 4.43
N VAL A 69 -1.81 -2.99 3.20
CA VAL A 69 -0.84 -2.52 2.22
C VAL A 69 -1.48 -2.52 0.84
N TRP A 70 -1.15 -1.52 0.04
CA TRP A 70 -1.64 -1.38 -1.33
C TRP A 70 -0.48 -1.38 -2.31
N LEU A 71 -0.72 -1.94 -3.49
CA LEU A 71 0.23 -1.99 -4.59
C LEU A 71 -0.47 -1.55 -5.87
N CYS A 72 0.07 -0.53 -6.53
CA CYS A 72 -0.38 -0.12 -7.86
C CYS A 72 0.56 -0.71 -8.90
N VAL A 73 0.02 -1.40 -9.90
CA VAL A 73 0.80 -1.90 -11.03
C VAL A 73 0.77 -0.84 -12.13
N VAL A 74 1.94 -0.33 -12.49
CA VAL A 74 2.07 0.67 -13.56
C VAL A 74 2.63 -0.05 -14.78
N GLU A 75 1.88 -0.05 -15.87
CA GLU A 75 2.35 -0.58 -17.15
C GLU A 75 3.22 0.46 -17.83
N LYS A 76 4.39 0.03 -18.28
CA LYS A 76 5.28 0.84 -19.11
C LYS A 76 4.96 0.62 -20.59
N ILE A 77 5.41 1.53 -21.43
CA ILE A 77 5.31 1.35 -22.88
C ILE A 77 6.08 0.09 -23.27
N PRO A 78 5.54 -0.77 -24.16
CA PRO A 78 6.24 -1.97 -24.59
C PRO A 78 7.66 -1.70 -25.09
N ASN A 79 8.56 -2.61 -24.82
CA ASN A 79 9.98 -2.42 -25.02
C ASN A 79 10.57 -3.66 -25.76
N PRO A 80 11.33 -3.49 -26.86
CA PRO A 80 11.86 -4.62 -27.63
C PRO A 80 13.15 -5.20 -27.05
N ILE A 81 13.50 -4.88 -25.83
CA ILE A 81 14.68 -5.43 -25.16
C ILE A 81 14.26 -6.28 -23.95
N ALA A 82 15.22 -6.98 -23.34
CA ALA A 82 14.94 -7.88 -22.22
C ALA A 82 14.70 -7.13 -20.91
N GLU A 83 13.63 -6.37 -20.86
CA GLU A 83 13.19 -5.61 -19.69
C GLU A 83 11.72 -5.87 -19.48
N LEU A 84 11.33 -6.18 -18.26
CA LEU A 84 9.91 -6.33 -17.92
C LEU A 84 9.20 -4.97 -18.01
N GLU A 85 7.94 -5.01 -18.39
CA GLU A 85 7.20 -3.80 -18.75
C GLU A 85 6.23 -3.34 -17.66
N ARG A 86 6.44 -3.81 -16.42
CA ARG A 86 5.55 -3.51 -15.30
C ARG A 86 6.35 -3.08 -14.08
N LEU A 87 5.86 -2.03 -13.43
CA LEU A 87 6.43 -1.43 -12.22
C LEU A 87 5.41 -1.51 -11.11
N GLY A 88 5.83 -1.88 -9.91
CA GLY A 88 4.98 -1.85 -8.72
C GLY A 88 5.22 -0.59 -7.89
N TYR A 89 4.13 0.03 -7.43
CA TYR A 89 4.19 1.13 -6.47
C TYR A 89 3.50 0.71 -5.18
N VAL A 90 4.28 0.53 -4.11
CA VAL A 90 3.76 0.20 -2.78
C VAL A 90 3.33 1.48 -2.09
N SER A 91 2.14 1.48 -1.53
CA SER A 91 1.58 2.61 -0.80
C SER A 91 0.72 2.14 0.37
N ASN A 92 0.51 3.02 1.33
CA ASN A 92 -0.44 2.81 2.41
C ASN A 92 -0.17 1.54 3.23
N LEU A 93 1.11 1.26 3.50
CA LEU A 93 1.48 0.22 4.46
C LEU A 93 1.29 0.79 5.86
N TYR A 94 0.29 0.30 6.55
CA TYR A 94 -0.05 0.78 7.88
C TYR A 94 -0.58 -0.36 8.75
N VAL A 95 -0.14 -0.37 10.00
CA VAL A 95 -0.61 -1.31 11.02
C VAL A 95 -1.07 -0.51 12.23
N ASN A 96 -2.24 -0.85 12.76
CA ASN A 96 -2.75 -0.23 13.97
C ASN A 96 -1.71 -0.36 15.09
N PRO A 97 -1.33 0.76 15.76
CA PRO A 97 -0.30 0.72 16.81
C PRO A 97 -0.59 -0.22 17.97
N SER A 98 -1.86 -0.55 18.21
CA SER A 98 -2.24 -1.50 19.27
C SER A 98 -1.98 -2.96 18.87
N ALA A 99 -1.78 -3.25 17.59
CA ALA A 99 -1.48 -4.61 17.13
C ALA A 99 -0.02 -4.96 17.36
N ARG A 100 0.24 -6.25 17.61
CA ARG A 100 1.59 -6.73 17.96
C ARG A 100 2.48 -6.88 16.73
N GLY A 101 3.82 -6.84 16.98
CA GLY A 101 4.87 -6.69 15.99
C GLY A 101 4.95 -7.73 14.88
N GLY A 102 5.66 -7.38 13.83
CA GLY A 102 5.88 -8.24 12.66
C GLY A 102 4.79 -8.20 11.62
N ILE A 103 3.66 -7.54 11.87
CA ILE A 103 2.52 -7.50 10.93
C ILE A 103 2.89 -6.71 9.67
N GLY A 104 3.56 -5.58 9.82
CA GLY A 104 4.02 -4.78 8.68
C GLY A 104 4.95 -5.56 7.76
N THR A 105 5.87 -6.34 8.34
CA THR A 105 6.75 -7.24 7.60
C THR A 105 5.94 -8.26 6.80
N ARG A 106 4.96 -8.91 7.42
CA ARG A 106 4.14 -9.93 6.76
C ARG A 106 3.29 -9.34 5.62
N LEU A 107 2.74 -8.14 5.83
CA LEU A 107 2.00 -7.44 4.78
C LEU A 107 2.90 -7.11 3.59
N LEU A 108 4.07 -6.55 3.86
CA LEU A 108 5.03 -6.21 2.80
C LEU A 108 5.48 -7.46 2.04
N GLU A 109 5.80 -8.53 2.75
CA GLU A 109 6.17 -9.81 2.12
C GLU A 109 5.07 -10.34 1.21
N GLY A 110 3.81 -10.25 1.63
CA GLY A 110 2.68 -10.66 0.79
C GLY A 110 2.62 -9.89 -0.52
N ALA A 111 2.78 -8.58 -0.46
CA ALA A 111 2.80 -7.74 -1.65
C ALA A 111 4.00 -8.05 -2.56
N LEU A 112 5.19 -8.22 -1.98
CA LEU A 112 6.40 -8.53 -2.74
C LEU A 112 6.36 -9.92 -3.37
N ASP A 113 5.81 -10.92 -2.68
CA ASP A 113 5.63 -12.25 -3.25
C ASP A 113 4.68 -12.22 -4.45
N TRP A 114 3.61 -11.44 -4.35
CA TRP A 114 2.72 -11.22 -5.48
C TRP A 114 3.47 -10.58 -6.66
N CYS A 115 4.32 -9.59 -6.41
CA CYS A 115 5.14 -8.96 -7.43
C CYS A 115 6.03 -9.96 -8.14
N ARG A 116 6.70 -10.84 -7.39
CA ARG A 116 7.58 -11.87 -7.95
C ARG A 116 6.81 -12.86 -8.82
N ALA A 117 5.58 -13.19 -8.42
CA ALA A 117 4.74 -14.12 -9.16
C ALA A 117 4.09 -13.50 -10.42
N HIS A 118 4.05 -12.18 -10.54
CA HIS A 118 3.32 -11.48 -11.59
C HIS A 118 4.21 -10.63 -12.49
N GLN A 119 5.49 -10.97 -12.59
CA GLN A 119 6.42 -10.32 -13.53
C GLN A 119 6.56 -8.81 -13.30
N ILE A 120 6.62 -8.40 -12.05
CA ILE A 120 6.93 -7.01 -11.71
C ILE A 120 8.45 -6.86 -11.72
N ASP A 121 8.96 -5.94 -12.53
CA ASP A 121 10.38 -5.71 -12.72
C ASP A 121 11.01 -4.97 -11.55
N ARG A 122 10.31 -3.98 -11.03
CA ARG A 122 10.82 -3.06 -10.02
C ARG A 122 9.68 -2.61 -9.12
N VAL A 123 9.98 -2.42 -7.84
CA VAL A 123 9.01 -1.88 -6.87
C VAL A 123 9.56 -0.58 -6.32
N VAL A 124 8.75 0.47 -6.33
CA VAL A 124 9.09 1.78 -5.78
C VAL A 124 8.14 2.15 -4.66
N LEU A 125 8.60 3.00 -3.75
CA LEU A 125 7.80 3.56 -2.67
C LEU A 125 8.44 4.84 -2.14
N TRP A 126 7.65 5.63 -1.44
CA TRP A 126 8.13 6.79 -0.67
C TRP A 126 8.08 6.42 0.81
N PRO A 127 9.24 6.12 1.44
CA PRO A 127 9.25 5.74 2.84
C PRO A 127 9.04 6.95 3.74
N THR A 128 8.43 6.71 4.90
CA THR A 128 8.55 7.66 6.01
C THR A 128 9.87 7.37 6.74
N GLN A 129 10.37 8.35 7.49
CA GLN A 129 11.57 8.13 8.29
C GLN A 129 11.43 6.91 9.22
N ARG A 130 10.24 6.73 9.78
CA ARG A 130 9.93 5.62 10.69
C ARG A 130 9.95 4.25 10.01
N SER A 131 9.56 4.18 8.73
CA SER A 131 9.41 2.91 7.99
C SER A 131 10.66 2.52 7.19
N GLU A 132 11.66 3.39 7.09
CA GLU A 132 12.82 3.14 6.23
C GLU A 132 13.58 1.87 6.61
N THR A 133 13.74 1.58 7.89
CA THR A 133 14.43 0.38 8.35
C THR A 133 13.74 -0.90 7.88
N LEU A 134 12.41 -0.93 7.93
CA LEU A 134 11.63 -2.06 7.42
C LEU A 134 11.90 -2.31 5.94
N TYR A 135 11.84 -1.25 5.13
CA TYR A 135 12.07 -1.38 3.69
C TYR A 135 13.49 -1.80 3.37
N ARG A 136 14.49 -1.23 4.04
CA ARG A 136 15.88 -1.61 3.83
C ARG A 136 16.13 -3.09 4.13
N ARG A 137 15.51 -3.63 5.18
CA ARG A 137 15.62 -5.06 5.49
C ARG A 137 15.07 -5.96 4.39
N HIS A 138 14.18 -5.43 3.55
CA HIS A 138 13.61 -6.17 2.41
C HIS A 138 14.29 -5.88 1.09
N GLY A 139 15.46 -5.23 1.12
CA GLY A 139 16.26 -5.00 -0.07
C GLY A 139 15.98 -3.67 -0.79
N PHE A 140 15.10 -2.84 -0.26
CA PHE A 140 14.89 -1.50 -0.83
C PHE A 140 16.11 -0.61 -0.57
N ALA A 141 16.46 0.17 -1.57
CA ALA A 141 17.54 1.15 -1.49
C ALA A 141 17.14 2.42 -2.22
N HIS A 142 17.73 3.54 -1.84
CA HIS A 142 17.53 4.78 -2.58
C HIS A 142 18.16 4.66 -3.96
N ASP A 143 17.44 5.06 -5.00
CA ASP A 143 17.87 5.02 -6.39
C ASP A 143 18.06 6.45 -6.89
N ALA A 144 19.28 6.77 -7.31
CA ALA A 144 19.62 8.10 -7.80
C ALA A 144 19.14 8.37 -9.24
N ASP A 145 18.65 7.37 -9.93
CA ASP A 145 18.22 7.51 -11.33
C ASP A 145 16.83 8.14 -11.49
N VAL A 146 16.09 8.28 -10.39
CA VAL A 146 14.75 8.87 -10.42
C VAL A 146 14.85 10.39 -10.26
N MET A 147 14.21 11.12 -11.18
CA MET A 147 14.10 12.57 -11.07
C MET A 147 12.66 12.94 -10.70
N GLU A 148 12.51 13.92 -9.81
CA GLU A 148 11.22 14.42 -9.36
C GLU A 148 11.10 15.92 -9.64
N LEU A 149 9.95 16.31 -10.16
CA LEU A 149 9.57 17.73 -10.26
C LEU A 149 8.25 17.90 -9.49
N LYS A 150 8.26 18.78 -8.49
CA LYS A 150 7.03 19.14 -7.77
C LYS A 150 6.31 20.23 -8.56
N ILE A 151 5.12 19.93 -9.03
CA ILE A 151 4.30 20.89 -9.80
C ILE A 151 3.64 21.90 -8.86
N ARG A 152 3.37 21.49 -7.61
CA ARG A 152 2.84 22.38 -6.57
C ARG A 152 3.81 22.43 -5.40
N SER A 153 3.96 23.60 -4.84
CA SER A 153 4.73 23.82 -3.63
C SER A 153 3.92 23.46 -2.39
#